data_431c3838e79b9d45bf04ba120e1a49ed
#
_entry.id   431c3838e79b9d45bf04ba120e1a49ed
#
_cell.length_a   1.000
_cell.length_b   1.000
_cell.length_c   1.000
_cell.angle_alpha   90.00
_cell.angle_beta   90.00
_cell.angle_gamma   90.00
#
_symmetry.space_group_name_H-M   'P 1'
#
loop_
_entity.id
_entity.type
_entity.pdbx_description
1 polymer ?
#
loop_
_entity_poly.entity_id
_entity_poly.type
_entity_poly.pdbx_seq_one_letter_code
_entity_poly.pdbx_strand_id
1 'polypeptide(L)'
;MLTLGGGLIGSSVVIAACVDGGSSASSASSPSTASTASTTAAGASSSTAVGAPSAAGTPPTTVFTAADFEPLGVCRVLPELMAGPFPTKVQMERRDITEGRAGEPLRVGIRVVDRTCTPIPGAAVEIWPCDVDGDYSSYLDGVTPDDDGETTTFLRGTQTTNADGIVEFVTIWPGWYPGRAIHIHSRVHVEDDTVLTTQYLFDDDLNTEVMATGPYAPHGPPDTPNADDSVAEDPAVQGLLFNVADDPALKGRRALIVVGVDPAAASA
;
A
#
# COMPACT_ATOMS: atom_id res chain seq x y z
N MET A 1 -43.53 30.91 34.24
CA MET A 1 -43.45 32.27 33.65
C MET A 1 -42.50 32.15 32.47
N LEU A 2 -43.04 31.99 31.30
CA LEU A 2 -43.16 32.98 30.19
C LEU A 2 -41.75 33.40 29.68
N THR A 3 -41.41 33.40 28.43
CA THR A 3 -42.06 33.49 27.09
C THR A 3 -41.02 33.17 26.05
N LEU A 4 -41.28 32.40 25.11
CA LEU A 4 -41.45 32.53 23.64
C LEU A 4 -40.77 33.73 22.92
N GLY A 5 -40.12 33.42 21.84
CA GLY A 5 -39.75 34.27 20.68
C GLY A 5 -38.79 33.53 19.80
N GLY A 6 -38.99 32.95 18.69
CA GLY A 6 -39.85 33.22 17.53
C GLY A 6 -39.13 34.10 16.52
N GLY A 7 -38.50 33.51 15.44
CA GLY A 7 -37.90 34.27 14.37
C GLY A 7 -37.49 33.39 13.18
N LEU A 8 -38.46 33.12 12.29
CA LEU A 8 -38.27 32.62 10.91
C LEU A 8 -38.06 33.82 9.96
N ILE A 9 -37.09 33.75 9.08
CA ILE A 9 -37.04 34.41 7.76
C ILE A 9 -35.99 33.59 6.98
N GLY A 10 -36.18 32.88 5.88
CA GLY A 10 -36.99 33.17 4.72
C GLY A 10 -36.10 33.46 3.51
N SER A 11 -36.02 32.48 2.61
CA SER A 11 -35.92 32.55 1.14
C SER A 11 -34.78 33.39 0.47
N SER A 12 -34.03 32.81 -0.44
CA SER A 12 -34.33 32.98 -1.87
C SER A 12 -33.40 32.11 -2.73
N VAL A 13 -34.05 31.31 -3.55
CA VAL A 13 -33.52 30.61 -4.73
C VAL A 13 -33.40 31.68 -5.83
N VAL A 14 -32.25 31.70 -6.52
CA VAL A 14 -32.17 32.32 -7.85
C VAL A 14 -31.64 31.30 -8.84
N ILE A 15 -32.55 30.83 -9.66
CA ILE A 15 -32.30 30.11 -10.90
C ILE A 15 -32.05 31.15 -11.98
N ALA A 16 -31.01 31.05 -12.76
CA ALA A 16 -30.90 31.72 -14.05
C ALA A 16 -30.36 30.71 -15.06
N ALA A 17 -31.25 30.25 -15.90
CA ALA A 17 -30.96 29.63 -17.19
C ALA A 17 -31.00 30.73 -18.26
N CYS A 18 -30.17 30.60 -19.31
CA CYS A 18 -30.37 31.03 -20.71
C CYS A 18 -29.16 30.52 -21.50
N VAL A 19 -29.29 29.53 -22.35
CA VAL A 19 -29.92 29.45 -23.68
C VAL A 19 -28.99 29.93 -24.81
N ASP A 20 -28.64 28.94 -25.63
CA ASP A 20 -28.54 28.84 -27.09
C ASP A 20 -27.65 29.76 -27.95
N GLY A 21 -27.09 29.08 -28.92
CA GLY A 21 -26.75 29.55 -30.27
C GLY A 21 -25.37 29.13 -30.70
N GLY A 22 -25.08 28.21 -31.58
CA GLY A 22 -25.67 27.83 -32.84
C GLY A 22 -24.52 27.58 -33.81
N SER A 23 -24.52 26.43 -34.44
CA SER A 23 -24.11 26.01 -35.78
C SER A 23 -22.96 26.70 -36.49
N SER A 24 -21.97 25.99 -37.02
CA SER A 24 -21.97 25.53 -38.43
C SER A 24 -20.72 24.78 -38.80
N ALA A 25 -20.93 23.73 -39.53
CA ALA A 25 -19.98 22.85 -40.20
C ALA A 25 -19.27 23.57 -41.36
N SER A 26 -18.07 23.12 -41.69
CA SER A 26 -17.69 22.87 -43.08
C SER A 26 -16.45 22.01 -43.21
N SER A 27 -16.64 20.96 -43.89
CA SER A 27 -15.80 20.00 -44.56
C SER A 27 -14.76 20.64 -45.53
N ALA A 28 -13.59 19.98 -45.73
CA ALA A 28 -13.10 19.50 -47.01
C ALA A 28 -11.64 19.07 -46.95
N SER A 29 -11.40 17.78 -47.20
CA SER A 29 -10.62 17.22 -48.33
C SER A 29 -9.10 17.34 -48.32
N SER A 30 -8.49 16.16 -48.26
CA SER A 30 -7.14 15.82 -48.75
C SER A 30 -7.00 16.06 -50.26
N PRO A 31 -5.75 16.14 -50.81
CA PRO A 31 -5.12 14.88 -51.24
C PRO A 31 -3.60 14.82 -51.14
N SER A 32 -3.18 13.59 -51.16
CA SER A 32 -1.96 12.90 -51.49
C SER A 32 -1.04 13.57 -52.55
N THR A 33 0.28 13.51 -52.33
CA THR A 33 1.22 13.06 -53.39
C THR A 33 2.57 12.60 -52.78
N ALA A 34 3.14 11.69 -53.44
CA ALA A 34 4.24 10.81 -53.14
C ALA A 34 5.63 11.40 -53.40
N SER A 35 6.60 10.67 -52.83
CA SER A 35 7.93 10.31 -53.38
C SER A 35 9.06 11.35 -53.31
N THR A 36 10.15 11.06 -52.65
CA THR A 36 11.38 10.50 -53.22
C THR A 36 12.42 10.28 -52.12
N ALA A 37 13.17 9.21 -52.29
CA ALA A 37 14.28 8.77 -51.47
C ALA A 37 15.55 9.63 -51.68
N SER A 38 16.40 9.75 -50.66
CA SER A 38 17.87 9.75 -50.80
C SER A 38 18.59 9.64 -49.45
N THR A 39 19.22 8.55 -49.26
CA THR A 39 20.59 8.22 -48.82
C THR A 39 21.29 9.02 -47.67
N THR A 40 21.66 8.24 -46.69
CA THR A 40 22.95 8.15 -45.94
C THR A 40 23.47 9.36 -45.18
N ALA A 41 23.48 9.22 -43.84
CA ALA A 41 24.67 9.46 -43.01
C ALA A 41 24.53 8.72 -41.67
N ALA A 42 25.48 7.85 -41.40
CA ALA A 42 25.64 7.16 -40.16
C ALA A 42 26.08 8.14 -39.06
N GLY A 43 25.19 8.40 -38.12
CA GLY A 43 25.51 9.07 -36.85
C GLY A 43 25.45 8.02 -35.74
N ALA A 44 26.60 7.63 -35.20
CA ALA A 44 26.69 6.80 -34.03
C ALA A 44 26.16 7.58 -32.82
N SER A 45 24.91 7.35 -32.43
CA SER A 45 24.38 7.75 -31.15
C SER A 45 24.78 6.70 -30.12
N SER A 46 25.70 7.07 -29.25
CA SER A 46 25.98 6.33 -28.03
C SER A 46 24.72 6.29 -27.16
N SER A 47 24.00 5.21 -27.24
CA SER A 47 22.96 4.83 -26.30
C SER A 47 23.60 4.59 -24.93
N THR A 48 23.48 5.54 -24.04
CA THR A 48 23.70 5.32 -22.60
C THR A 48 22.65 4.27 -22.18
N ALA A 49 23.09 3.07 -21.91
CA ALA A 49 22.26 2.03 -21.33
C ALA A 49 21.75 2.55 -19.97
N VAL A 50 20.47 2.87 -19.88
CA VAL A 50 19.76 2.98 -18.61
C VAL A 50 19.89 1.62 -17.96
N GLY A 51 20.50 1.59 -16.77
CA GLY A 51 20.74 0.37 -16.02
C GLY A 51 19.46 -0.45 -15.90
N ALA A 52 19.54 -1.70 -16.28
CA ALA A 52 18.46 -2.66 -16.08
C ALA A 52 18.09 -2.69 -14.59
N PRO A 53 16.79 -2.83 -14.25
CA PRO A 53 16.38 -2.98 -12.87
C PRO A 53 17.13 -4.18 -12.26
N SER A 54 17.70 -3.95 -11.07
CA SER A 54 18.37 -5.01 -10.31
C SER A 54 17.39 -6.15 -10.13
N ALA A 55 17.74 -7.33 -10.62
CA ALA A 55 16.91 -8.51 -10.47
C ALA A 55 16.63 -8.73 -8.98
N ALA A 56 15.37 -8.79 -8.61
CA ALA A 56 14.95 -9.18 -7.27
C ALA A 56 15.67 -10.50 -6.91
N GLY A 57 16.38 -10.50 -5.80
CA GLY A 57 17.10 -11.70 -5.33
C GLY A 57 16.10 -12.84 -5.13
N THR A 58 16.52 -14.07 -5.37
CA THR A 58 15.71 -15.25 -5.06
C THR A 58 15.26 -15.17 -3.61
N PRO A 59 13.95 -15.31 -3.31
CA PRO A 59 13.46 -15.27 -1.95
C PRO A 59 14.24 -16.21 -1.03
N PRO A 60 14.58 -15.80 0.19
CA PRO A 60 15.30 -16.65 1.13
C PRO A 60 14.54 -17.94 1.40
N THR A 61 15.24 -19.06 1.43
CA THR A 61 14.67 -20.37 1.73
C THR A 61 14.38 -20.57 3.23
N THR A 62 14.98 -19.74 4.09
CA THR A 62 14.74 -19.76 5.54
C THR A 62 13.49 -18.96 5.85
N VAL A 63 12.59 -19.55 6.63
CA VAL A 63 11.38 -18.90 7.15
C VAL A 63 11.64 -18.35 8.55
N PHE A 64 10.88 -17.34 8.97
CA PHE A 64 10.92 -16.87 10.35
C PHE A 64 10.41 -17.94 11.32
N THR A 65 10.98 -17.94 12.51
CA THR A 65 10.63 -18.83 13.62
C THR A 65 10.10 -18.02 14.80
N ALA A 66 9.51 -18.68 15.79
CA ALA A 66 9.06 -18.02 17.02
C ALA A 66 10.18 -17.24 17.72
N ALA A 67 11.44 -17.74 17.65
CA ALA A 67 12.60 -17.10 18.26
C ALA A 67 12.92 -15.71 17.65
N ASP A 68 12.58 -15.47 16.40
CA ASP A 68 12.77 -14.16 15.75
C ASP A 68 11.87 -13.08 16.36
N PHE A 69 10.74 -13.47 16.95
CA PHE A 69 9.74 -12.58 17.56
C PHE A 69 9.86 -12.46 19.09
N GLU A 70 10.65 -13.31 19.75
CA GLU A 70 10.84 -13.24 21.21
C GLU A 70 11.34 -11.87 21.71
N PRO A 71 12.28 -11.19 21.02
CA PRO A 71 12.76 -9.89 21.46
C PRO A 71 11.69 -8.78 21.39
N LEU A 72 10.61 -8.98 20.65
CA LEU A 72 9.55 -7.98 20.47
C LEU A 72 8.59 -7.92 21.66
N GLY A 73 8.54 -8.95 22.47
CA GLY A 73 8.09 -8.98 23.86
C GLY A 73 6.66 -8.52 24.20
N VAL A 74 5.80 -8.16 23.25
CA VAL A 74 4.53 -7.53 23.55
C VAL A 74 3.36 -8.26 22.86
N CYS A 75 2.47 -8.83 23.69
CA CYS A 75 1.14 -9.26 23.27
C CYS A 75 0.17 -8.13 23.52
N ARG A 76 0.03 -7.26 22.57
CA ARG A 76 -0.97 -6.20 22.62
C ARG A 76 -2.01 -6.49 21.56
N VAL A 77 -3.28 -6.41 21.93
CA VAL A 77 -4.34 -6.29 20.91
C VAL A 77 -4.14 -4.96 20.21
N LEU A 78 -3.90 -5.01 18.92
CA LEU A 78 -3.71 -3.82 18.13
C LEU A 78 -5.03 -3.09 17.90
N PRO A 79 -5.00 -1.77 17.72
CA PRO A 79 -6.19 -1.00 17.40
C PRO A 79 -6.68 -1.33 15.99
N GLU A 80 -7.99 -1.31 15.83
CA GLU A 80 -8.60 -1.31 14.52
C GLU A 80 -8.42 0.06 13.86
N LEU A 81 -7.91 0.04 12.64
CA LEU A 81 -7.74 1.23 11.80
C LEU A 81 -8.54 1.03 10.51
N MET A 82 -8.82 2.14 9.82
CA MET A 82 -9.53 2.07 8.55
C MET A 82 -8.76 1.26 7.49
N ALA A 83 -9.50 0.49 6.70
CA ALA A 83 -8.95 -0.24 5.55
C ALA A 83 -8.45 0.71 4.44
N GLY A 84 -8.83 2.00 4.51
CA GLY A 84 -8.58 2.94 3.43
C GLY A 84 -9.46 2.66 2.20
N PRO A 85 -9.24 3.38 1.10
CA PRO A 85 -10.05 3.24 -0.11
C PRO A 85 -9.59 2.11 -1.05
N PHE A 86 -8.53 1.36 -0.71
CA PHE A 86 -7.86 0.43 -1.62
C PHE A 86 -7.94 -1.07 -1.26
N PRO A 87 -8.90 -1.57 -0.44
CA PRO A 87 -9.03 -3.00 -0.22
C PRO A 87 -9.61 -3.68 -1.47
N THR A 88 -9.22 -4.93 -1.71
CA THR A 88 -9.81 -5.77 -2.75
C THR A 88 -10.56 -6.94 -2.13
N LYS A 89 -11.48 -7.54 -2.90
CA LYS A 89 -12.18 -8.77 -2.49
C LYS A 89 -11.41 -10.03 -2.89
N VAL A 90 -10.38 -9.88 -3.72
CA VAL A 90 -9.60 -11.01 -4.23
C VAL A 90 -8.49 -11.32 -3.25
N GLN A 91 -8.61 -12.46 -2.57
CA GLN A 91 -7.53 -13.01 -1.76
C GLN A 91 -6.58 -13.81 -2.65
N MET A 92 -5.30 -13.51 -2.57
CA MET A 92 -4.26 -14.19 -3.33
C MET A 92 -3.28 -14.85 -2.36
N GLU A 93 -3.37 -16.16 -2.22
CA GLU A 93 -2.46 -16.90 -1.36
C GLU A 93 -1.08 -17.00 -2.01
N ARG A 94 -0.15 -16.15 -1.53
CA ARG A 94 1.21 -16.10 -2.02
C ARG A 94 2.14 -15.42 -1.02
N ARG A 95 3.39 -15.88 -0.99
CA ARG A 95 4.46 -15.31 -0.15
C ARG A 95 5.17 -14.15 -0.82
N ASP A 96 5.58 -14.32 -2.08
CA ASP A 96 6.20 -13.25 -2.87
C ASP A 96 5.09 -12.45 -3.56
N ILE A 97 4.98 -11.19 -3.15
CA ILE A 97 3.97 -10.27 -3.66
C ILE A 97 4.55 -9.18 -4.54
N THR A 98 5.85 -9.23 -4.84
CA THR A 98 6.55 -8.17 -5.56
C THR A 98 6.10 -8.00 -7.01
N GLU A 99 5.80 -9.08 -7.70
CA GLU A 99 5.54 -9.09 -9.16
C GLU A 99 6.57 -8.28 -9.97
N GLY A 100 7.84 -8.28 -9.49
CA GLY A 100 8.94 -7.58 -10.15
C GLY A 100 8.93 -6.06 -9.99
N ARG A 101 8.12 -5.50 -9.08
CA ARG A 101 8.19 -4.07 -8.73
C ARG A 101 9.56 -3.70 -8.18
N ALA A 102 10.08 -2.57 -8.66
CA ALA A 102 11.33 -2.02 -8.15
C ALA A 102 11.12 -1.47 -6.73
N GLY A 103 12.13 -1.60 -5.87
CA GLY A 103 12.08 -1.07 -4.51
C GLY A 103 13.17 -1.69 -3.66
N GLU A 104 13.34 -1.17 -2.44
CA GLU A 104 14.20 -1.77 -1.40
C GLU A 104 13.58 -3.12 -1.01
N PRO A 105 14.29 -4.25 -1.17
CA PRO A 105 13.74 -5.55 -0.84
C PRO A 105 13.37 -5.64 0.64
N LEU A 106 12.15 -6.08 0.93
CA LEU A 106 11.61 -6.17 2.27
C LEU A 106 11.02 -7.54 2.53
N ARG A 107 11.43 -8.18 3.62
CA ARG A 107 10.81 -9.39 4.15
C ARG A 107 9.99 -9.04 5.38
N VAL A 108 8.69 -9.21 5.29
CA VAL A 108 7.74 -8.91 6.37
C VAL A 108 7.39 -10.21 7.09
N GLY A 109 7.57 -10.23 8.41
CA GLY A 109 7.11 -11.29 9.29
C GLY A 109 6.05 -10.78 10.25
N ILE A 110 4.91 -11.46 10.30
CA ILE A 110 3.80 -11.13 11.19
C ILE A 110 3.50 -12.35 12.04
N ARG A 111 3.51 -12.19 13.36
CA ARG A 111 3.08 -13.22 14.31
C ARG A 111 1.76 -12.84 14.93
N VAL A 112 0.71 -13.62 14.65
CA VAL A 112 -0.63 -13.43 15.19
C VAL A 112 -0.79 -14.19 16.49
N VAL A 113 -1.23 -13.50 17.54
CA VAL A 113 -1.45 -14.07 18.86
C VAL A 113 -2.78 -13.57 19.44
N ASP A 114 -3.34 -14.32 20.39
CA ASP A 114 -4.50 -13.88 21.17
C ASP A 114 -4.10 -12.92 22.32
N ARG A 115 -5.09 -12.50 23.11
CA ARG A 115 -4.91 -11.62 24.29
C ARG A 115 -4.01 -12.23 25.37
N THR A 116 -3.76 -13.53 25.34
CA THR A 116 -2.91 -14.25 26.31
C THR A 116 -1.55 -14.61 25.74
N CYS A 117 -1.20 -14.06 24.59
CA CYS A 117 0.03 -14.36 23.83
C CYS A 117 0.09 -15.76 23.22
N THR A 118 -1.03 -16.46 23.18
CA THR A 118 -1.09 -17.76 22.53
C THR A 118 -1.09 -17.57 21.01
N PRO A 119 -0.21 -18.25 20.25
CA PRO A 119 -0.24 -18.20 18.80
C PRO A 119 -1.60 -18.65 18.26
N ILE A 120 -2.05 -17.99 17.19
CA ILE A 120 -3.27 -18.38 16.46
C ILE A 120 -2.85 -19.01 15.14
N PRO A 121 -2.82 -20.35 15.05
CA PRO A 121 -2.59 -21.06 13.80
C PRO A 121 -3.83 -21.01 12.91
N GLY A 122 -3.63 -21.00 11.59
CA GLY A 122 -4.73 -21.05 10.64
C GLY A 122 -5.42 -19.69 10.39
N ALA A 123 -4.96 -18.59 11.01
CA ALA A 123 -5.45 -17.26 10.70
C ALA A 123 -4.98 -16.84 9.31
N ALA A 124 -5.85 -16.28 8.48
CA ALA A 124 -5.45 -15.68 7.22
C ALA A 124 -5.04 -14.23 7.45
N VAL A 125 -3.84 -13.87 6.99
CA VAL A 125 -3.29 -12.53 7.08
C VAL A 125 -3.13 -11.98 5.67
N GLU A 126 -3.79 -10.88 5.39
CA GLU A 126 -3.69 -10.14 4.13
C GLU A 126 -2.84 -8.88 4.33
N ILE A 127 -1.97 -8.55 3.36
CA ILE A 127 -1.27 -7.27 3.33
C ILE A 127 -1.36 -6.64 1.93
N TRP A 128 -1.35 -5.29 1.89
CA TRP A 128 -1.32 -4.53 0.64
C TRP A 128 -0.64 -3.16 0.81
N PRO A 129 0.68 -3.08 0.64
CA PRO A 129 1.41 -1.82 0.52
C PRO A 129 1.20 -1.17 -0.85
N CYS A 130 1.50 0.13 -0.94
CA CYS A 130 1.70 0.82 -2.21
C CYS A 130 3.10 0.52 -2.79
N ASP A 131 3.31 0.85 -4.06
CA ASP A 131 4.63 0.78 -4.70
C ASP A 131 5.48 2.04 -4.38
N VAL A 132 6.63 2.19 -5.05
CA VAL A 132 7.59 3.27 -4.79
C VAL A 132 7.04 4.66 -5.10
N ASP A 133 6.04 4.76 -5.96
CA ASP A 133 5.40 6.00 -6.37
C ASP A 133 4.14 6.32 -5.54
N GLY A 134 3.80 5.46 -4.59
CA GLY A 134 2.61 5.59 -3.74
C GLY A 134 1.35 4.99 -4.33
N ASP A 135 1.47 4.23 -5.42
CA ASP A 135 0.34 3.66 -6.14
C ASP A 135 -0.05 2.28 -5.60
N TYR A 136 -1.36 2.04 -5.54
CA TYR A 136 -1.92 0.74 -5.17
C TYR A 136 -2.37 -0.03 -6.41
N SER A 137 -2.03 -1.32 -6.48
CA SER A 137 -2.57 -2.20 -7.50
C SER A 137 -4.10 -2.25 -7.43
N SER A 138 -4.73 -2.57 -8.56
CA SER A 138 -6.19 -2.58 -8.77
C SER A 138 -6.87 -1.20 -8.74
N TYR A 139 -6.14 -0.11 -8.47
CA TYR A 139 -6.68 1.26 -8.38
C TYR A 139 -5.92 2.27 -9.24
N LEU A 140 -5.08 1.78 -10.14
CA LEU A 140 -4.36 2.62 -11.09
C LEU A 140 -5.34 3.33 -12.03
N ASP A 141 -5.05 4.59 -12.35
CA ASP A 141 -5.84 5.40 -13.30
C ASP A 141 -7.32 5.60 -12.89
N GLY A 142 -7.63 5.48 -11.59
CA GLY A 142 -8.99 5.65 -11.08
C GLY A 142 -9.93 4.49 -11.37
N VAL A 143 -9.39 3.36 -11.85
CA VAL A 143 -10.15 2.10 -12.01
C VAL A 143 -10.41 1.51 -10.64
N THR A 144 -11.63 1.07 -10.39
CA THR A 144 -11.99 0.34 -9.18
C THR A 144 -12.07 -1.16 -9.47
N PRO A 145 -11.88 -2.04 -8.46
CA PRO A 145 -11.94 -3.49 -8.67
C PRO A 145 -13.28 -4.03 -9.17
N ASP A 146 -14.33 -3.23 -9.08
CA ASP A 146 -15.68 -3.60 -9.55
C ASP A 146 -15.90 -3.19 -11.02
N ASP A 147 -14.98 -2.41 -11.61
CA ASP A 147 -15.00 -2.12 -13.04
C ASP A 147 -14.39 -3.31 -13.80
N ASP A 148 -14.95 -3.68 -14.95
CA ASP A 148 -14.49 -4.81 -15.78
C ASP A 148 -13.10 -4.60 -16.41
N GLY A 149 -12.28 -3.74 -15.83
CA GLY A 149 -10.91 -3.45 -16.25
C GLY A 149 -9.92 -4.53 -15.81
N GLU A 150 -8.76 -4.55 -16.46
CA GLU A 150 -7.64 -5.40 -16.07
C GLU A 150 -7.14 -4.96 -14.68
N THR A 151 -7.34 -5.81 -13.70
CA THR A 151 -6.91 -5.54 -12.32
C THR A 151 -5.47 -5.99 -12.14
N THR A 152 -4.58 -5.04 -11.90
CA THR A 152 -3.23 -5.34 -11.44
C THR A 152 -3.28 -5.88 -10.00
N THR A 153 -2.30 -6.70 -9.62
CA THR A 153 -2.32 -7.43 -8.35
C THR A 153 -1.04 -7.27 -7.53
N PHE A 154 -0.07 -6.52 -8.05
CA PHE A 154 1.23 -6.36 -7.40
C PHE A 154 1.09 -5.89 -5.95
N LEU A 155 2.00 -6.34 -5.10
CA LEU A 155 2.11 -5.98 -3.70
C LEU A 155 0.87 -6.34 -2.86
N ARG A 156 0.05 -7.30 -3.32
CA ARG A 156 -1.06 -7.85 -2.54
C ARG A 156 -0.85 -9.33 -2.31
N GLY A 157 -1.13 -9.80 -1.12
CA GLY A 157 -1.09 -11.23 -0.83
C GLY A 157 -1.71 -11.58 0.49
N THR A 158 -2.12 -12.84 0.57
CA THR A 158 -2.65 -13.49 1.76
C THR A 158 -1.77 -14.68 2.11
N GLN A 159 -1.52 -14.91 3.38
CA GLN A 159 -0.85 -16.10 3.89
C GLN A 159 -1.60 -16.63 5.10
N THR A 160 -1.58 -17.95 5.27
CA THR A 160 -2.17 -18.60 6.44
C THR A 160 -1.10 -18.85 7.50
N THR A 161 -1.35 -18.46 8.74
CA THR A 161 -0.42 -18.62 9.85
C THR A 161 -0.09 -20.09 10.12
N ASN A 162 1.19 -20.37 10.38
CA ASN A 162 1.67 -21.68 10.78
C ASN A 162 1.32 -21.99 12.26
N ALA A 163 1.84 -23.11 12.78
CA ALA A 163 1.62 -23.54 14.17
C ALA A 163 2.09 -22.53 15.23
N ASP A 164 3.06 -21.67 14.90
CA ASP A 164 3.59 -20.62 15.76
C ASP A 164 2.87 -19.28 15.56
N GLY A 165 1.79 -19.24 14.77
CA GLY A 165 1.03 -18.04 14.44
C GLY A 165 1.73 -17.12 13.43
N ILE A 166 2.71 -17.62 12.67
CA ILE A 166 3.60 -16.78 11.83
C ILE A 166 3.21 -16.90 10.35
N VAL A 167 3.19 -15.74 9.69
CA VAL A 167 3.21 -15.60 8.23
C VAL A 167 4.43 -14.81 7.79
N GLU A 168 4.80 -14.95 6.52
CA GLU A 168 5.93 -14.25 5.93
C GLU A 168 5.62 -13.81 4.51
N PHE A 169 5.96 -12.57 4.19
CA PHE A 169 5.85 -12.02 2.84
C PHE A 169 7.21 -11.50 2.36
N VAL A 170 7.44 -11.63 1.06
CA VAL A 170 8.51 -10.95 0.33
C VAL A 170 7.87 -9.84 -0.49
N THR A 171 8.31 -8.62 -0.24
CA THR A 171 7.76 -7.40 -0.81
C THR A 171 8.86 -6.36 -1.04
N ILE A 172 8.50 -5.11 -1.20
CA ILE A 172 9.39 -3.95 -1.20
C ILE A 172 9.02 -3.02 -0.05
N TRP A 173 9.94 -2.16 0.36
CA TRP A 173 9.59 -1.04 1.23
C TRP A 173 8.56 -0.16 0.53
N PRO A 174 7.45 0.22 1.16
CA PRO A 174 6.44 1.06 0.51
C PRO A 174 6.97 2.45 0.18
N GLY A 175 6.46 3.04 -0.88
CA GLY A 175 6.56 4.48 -1.09
C GLY A 175 5.60 5.24 -0.18
N TRP A 176 5.29 6.48 -0.55
CA TRP A 176 4.39 7.35 0.20
C TRP A 176 3.43 8.09 -0.74
N TYR A 177 2.33 8.57 -0.20
CA TYR A 177 1.40 9.47 -0.87
C TYR A 177 0.94 10.57 0.09
N PRO A 178 0.52 11.74 -0.43
CA PRO A 178 0.26 12.93 0.39
C PRO A 178 -0.72 12.70 1.55
N GLY A 179 -0.32 13.20 2.74
CA GLY A 179 -1.15 13.21 3.93
C GLY A 179 -1.13 11.91 4.73
N ARG A 180 -0.24 10.94 4.39
CA ARG A 180 -0.09 9.69 5.12
C ARG A 180 1.39 9.35 5.39
N ALA A 181 1.67 8.86 6.57
CA ALA A 181 2.94 8.23 6.88
C ALA A 181 3.11 6.92 6.09
N ILE A 182 4.35 6.48 5.89
CA ILE A 182 4.65 5.24 5.16
C ILE A 182 4.12 4.03 5.94
N HIS A 183 3.27 3.23 5.29
CA HIS A 183 2.58 2.13 5.96
C HIS A 183 2.28 0.93 5.05
N ILE A 184 1.97 -0.19 5.68
CA ILE A 184 1.42 -1.39 5.06
C ILE A 184 0.05 -1.64 5.66
N HIS A 185 -0.98 -1.70 4.83
CA HIS A 185 -2.31 -2.14 5.26
C HIS A 185 -2.33 -3.64 5.53
N SER A 186 -3.15 -4.05 6.49
CA SER A 186 -3.33 -5.47 6.82
C SER A 186 -4.74 -5.78 7.30
N ARG A 187 -5.17 -7.01 7.05
CA ARG A 187 -6.32 -7.65 7.70
C ARG A 187 -5.92 -8.98 8.26
N VAL A 188 -6.52 -9.33 9.39
CA VAL A 188 -6.41 -10.65 10.00
C VAL A 188 -7.79 -11.26 10.06
N HIS A 189 -7.91 -12.47 9.53
CA HIS A 189 -9.13 -13.25 9.54
C HIS A 189 -8.90 -14.52 10.38
N VAL A 190 -9.83 -14.80 11.27
CA VAL A 190 -9.85 -16.04 12.05
C VAL A 190 -11.14 -16.78 11.69
N GLU A 191 -11.01 -18.01 11.19
CA GLU A 191 -12.09 -18.72 10.52
C GLU A 191 -12.59 -17.90 9.32
N ASP A 192 -13.87 -17.51 9.29
CA ASP A 192 -14.45 -16.72 8.21
C ASP A 192 -14.64 -15.23 8.59
N ASP A 193 -14.24 -14.84 9.80
CA ASP A 193 -14.46 -13.49 10.32
C ASP A 193 -13.19 -12.63 10.23
N THR A 194 -13.33 -11.38 9.78
CA THR A 194 -12.29 -10.37 9.96
C THR A 194 -12.26 -9.95 11.43
N VAL A 195 -11.17 -10.20 12.11
CA VAL A 195 -10.99 -9.88 13.54
C VAL A 195 -10.12 -8.65 13.77
N LEU A 196 -9.44 -8.17 12.74
CA LEU A 196 -8.64 -6.95 12.78
C LEU A 196 -8.45 -6.39 11.37
N THR A 197 -8.72 -5.12 11.18
CA THR A 197 -8.22 -4.30 10.08
C THR A 197 -7.29 -3.25 10.66
N THR A 198 -6.05 -3.15 10.18
CA THR A 198 -5.07 -2.24 10.74
C THR A 198 -4.02 -1.82 9.71
N GLN A 199 -3.04 -1.04 10.16
CA GLN A 199 -1.91 -0.61 9.34
C GLN A 199 -0.64 -0.71 10.19
N TYR A 200 0.47 -1.09 9.58
CA TYR A 200 1.78 -1.14 10.21
C TYR A 200 2.67 -0.07 9.59
N LEU A 201 3.37 0.65 10.44
CA LEU A 201 4.21 1.78 10.05
C LEU A 201 5.68 1.46 10.26
N PHE A 202 6.53 2.35 9.80
CA PHE A 202 7.98 2.26 9.92
C PHE A 202 8.50 3.48 10.67
N ASP A 203 9.69 3.35 11.23
CA ASP A 203 10.40 4.48 11.86
C ASP A 203 10.71 5.58 10.84
N ASP A 204 10.52 6.85 11.21
CA ASP A 204 10.68 7.99 10.31
C ASP A 204 12.12 8.20 9.83
N ASP A 205 13.12 7.86 10.67
CA ASP A 205 14.53 7.95 10.27
C ASP A 205 14.85 6.90 9.21
N LEU A 206 14.33 5.68 9.35
CA LEU A 206 14.46 4.61 8.35
C LEU A 206 13.72 4.96 7.05
N ASN A 207 12.53 5.54 7.17
CA ASN A 207 11.80 6.04 6.00
C ASN A 207 12.62 7.08 5.24
N THR A 208 13.22 8.04 5.95
CA THR A 208 14.06 9.07 5.34
C THR A 208 15.27 8.46 4.64
N GLU A 209 15.92 7.48 5.26
CA GLU A 209 17.06 6.77 4.68
C GLU A 209 16.68 6.07 3.38
N VAL A 210 15.60 5.29 3.37
CA VAL A 210 15.16 4.53 2.20
C VAL A 210 14.70 5.46 1.08
N MET A 211 13.91 6.49 1.39
CA MET A 211 13.40 7.45 0.40
C MET A 211 14.52 8.27 -0.29
N ALA A 212 15.68 8.36 0.32
CA ALA A 212 16.84 9.03 -0.30
C ALA A 212 17.57 8.17 -1.33
N THR A 213 17.19 6.90 -1.50
CA THR A 213 17.94 5.92 -2.30
C THR A 213 17.15 5.38 -3.48
N GLY A 214 17.87 4.79 -4.47
CA GLY A 214 17.34 3.98 -5.55
C GLY A 214 16.12 4.56 -6.26
N PRO A 215 15.05 3.78 -6.41
CA PRO A 215 13.88 4.22 -7.19
C PRO A 215 12.99 5.23 -6.44
N TYR A 216 13.17 5.43 -5.12
CA TYR A 216 12.38 6.36 -4.31
C TYR A 216 12.83 7.81 -4.46
N ALA A 217 14.12 8.06 -4.68
CA ALA A 217 14.69 9.40 -4.69
C ALA A 217 13.98 10.39 -5.65
N PRO A 218 13.50 9.99 -6.84
CA PRO A 218 12.73 10.89 -7.70
C PRO A 218 11.40 11.35 -7.11
N HIS A 219 10.76 10.52 -6.24
CA HIS A 219 9.50 10.86 -5.57
C HIS A 219 9.71 11.86 -4.43
N GLY A 220 10.92 11.93 -3.89
CA GLY A 220 11.30 12.84 -2.81
C GLY A 220 10.98 12.32 -1.41
N PRO A 221 11.24 13.13 -0.37
CA PRO A 221 10.97 12.75 1.01
C PRO A 221 9.48 12.70 1.29
N PRO A 222 9.01 11.83 2.23
CA PRO A 222 7.62 11.80 2.65
C PRO A 222 7.20 13.14 3.25
N ASP A 223 5.97 13.55 2.98
CA ASP A 223 5.41 14.81 3.48
C ASP A 223 4.78 14.69 4.87
N THR A 224 4.51 13.49 5.34
CA THR A 224 3.79 13.20 6.57
C THR A 224 4.59 12.26 7.45
N PRO A 225 5.19 12.72 8.56
CA PRO A 225 5.80 11.85 9.55
C PRO A 225 4.74 11.10 10.38
N ASN A 226 5.17 10.08 11.10
CA ASN A 226 4.30 9.28 11.96
C ASN A 226 3.49 10.10 12.96
N ALA A 227 4.06 11.17 13.50
CA ALA A 227 3.39 12.04 14.49
C ALA A 227 2.23 12.86 13.91
N ASP A 228 2.21 13.06 12.59
CA ASP A 228 1.22 13.87 11.89
C ASP A 228 0.23 13.00 11.07
N ASP A 229 0.36 11.67 11.14
CA ASP A 229 -0.56 10.75 10.45
C ASP A 229 -1.97 10.83 11.05
N SER A 230 -2.96 11.07 10.20
CA SER A 230 -4.34 11.27 10.65
C SER A 230 -5.10 9.98 10.98
N VAL A 231 -4.51 8.82 10.71
CA VAL A 231 -5.14 7.50 10.89
C VAL A 231 -4.49 6.73 12.03
N ALA A 232 -3.17 6.73 12.11
CA ALA A 232 -2.41 6.00 13.12
C ALA A 232 -1.86 6.97 14.17
N GLU A 233 -2.71 7.41 15.10
CA GLU A 233 -2.29 8.27 16.21
C GLU A 233 -1.23 7.58 17.06
N ASP A 234 -0.06 8.20 17.23
CA ASP A 234 1.07 7.70 18.04
C ASP A 234 1.36 6.18 17.80
N PRO A 235 1.81 5.79 16.58
CA PRO A 235 1.94 4.39 16.23
C PRO A 235 2.94 3.62 17.09
N ALA A 236 3.92 4.30 17.69
CA ALA A 236 4.86 3.67 18.62
C ALA A 236 4.17 3.23 19.91
N VAL A 237 3.32 4.10 20.48
CA VAL A 237 2.54 3.78 21.68
C VAL A 237 1.48 2.71 21.39
N GLN A 238 0.89 2.74 20.22
CA GLN A 238 -0.10 1.75 19.81
C GLN A 238 0.50 0.39 19.41
N GLY A 239 1.82 0.30 19.24
CA GLY A 239 2.49 -0.95 18.86
C GLY A 239 2.37 -1.27 17.36
N LEU A 240 2.16 -0.24 16.54
CA LEU A 240 1.97 -0.36 15.09
C LEU A 240 3.29 -0.28 14.31
N LEU A 241 4.42 0.04 14.97
CA LEU A 241 5.72 0.11 14.30
C LEU A 241 6.33 -1.27 14.12
N PHE A 242 6.81 -1.54 12.92
CA PHE A 242 7.66 -2.68 12.66
C PHE A 242 8.99 -2.57 13.42
N ASN A 243 9.49 -3.69 13.92
CA ASN A 243 10.88 -3.85 14.28
C ASN A 243 11.68 -4.21 13.03
N VAL A 244 12.54 -3.30 12.58
CA VAL A 244 13.28 -3.44 11.33
C VAL A 244 14.75 -3.73 11.61
N ALA A 245 15.32 -4.61 10.78
CA ALA A 245 16.76 -4.91 10.75
C ALA A 245 17.18 -5.29 9.33
N ASP A 246 18.49 -5.29 9.09
CA ASP A 246 19.03 -5.78 7.82
C ASP A 246 18.71 -7.26 7.62
N ASP A 247 18.45 -7.63 6.36
CA ASP A 247 18.32 -9.01 5.93
C ASP A 247 19.36 -9.34 4.85
N PRO A 248 20.54 -9.87 5.26
CA PRO A 248 21.61 -10.20 4.32
C PRO A 248 21.20 -11.26 3.29
N ALA A 249 20.22 -12.13 3.63
CA ALA A 249 19.75 -13.18 2.73
C ALA A 249 18.95 -12.59 1.55
N LEU A 250 18.20 -11.53 1.81
CA LEU A 250 17.43 -10.80 0.79
C LEU A 250 18.26 -9.68 0.15
N LYS A 251 19.38 -9.28 0.76
CA LYS A 251 20.13 -8.05 0.45
C LYS A 251 19.24 -6.80 0.55
N GLY A 252 18.45 -6.74 1.59
CA GLY A 252 17.48 -5.73 1.91
C GLY A 252 17.21 -5.72 3.39
N ARG A 253 15.95 -5.53 3.78
CA ARG A 253 15.53 -5.41 5.17
C ARG A 253 14.52 -6.48 5.55
N ARG A 254 14.44 -6.78 6.86
CA ARG A 254 13.33 -7.53 7.46
C ARG A 254 12.57 -6.63 8.41
N ALA A 255 11.25 -6.76 8.41
CA ALA A 255 10.34 -6.05 9.29
C ALA A 255 9.46 -7.05 10.03
N LEU A 256 9.52 -7.06 11.37
CA LEU A 256 8.81 -8.01 12.22
C LEU A 256 7.82 -7.29 13.12
N ILE A 257 6.65 -7.89 13.31
CA ILE A 257 5.64 -7.38 14.23
C ILE A 257 4.86 -8.52 14.89
N VAL A 258 4.50 -8.36 16.16
CA VAL A 258 3.56 -9.22 16.87
C VAL A 258 2.19 -8.55 16.89
N VAL A 259 1.19 -9.24 16.36
CA VAL A 259 -0.18 -8.75 16.20
C VAL A 259 -1.09 -9.50 17.15
N GLY A 260 -1.45 -8.85 18.25
CA GLY A 260 -2.47 -9.37 19.13
C GLY A 260 -3.86 -9.06 18.59
N VAL A 261 -4.72 -10.06 18.56
CA VAL A 261 -6.13 -9.94 18.17
C VAL A 261 -7.05 -10.50 19.24
N ASP A 262 -8.31 -10.13 19.18
CA ASP A 262 -9.38 -10.81 19.88
C ASP A 262 -10.12 -11.72 18.88
N PRO A 263 -9.93 -13.05 18.94
CA PRO A 263 -10.58 -13.95 17.98
C PRO A 263 -12.12 -13.90 18.02
N ALA A 264 -12.69 -13.37 19.10
CA ALA A 264 -14.13 -13.21 19.24
C ALA A 264 -14.66 -11.84 18.75
N ALA A 265 -13.76 -10.91 18.37
CA ALA A 265 -14.17 -9.63 17.80
C ALA A 265 -14.37 -9.78 16.29
N ALA A 266 -15.58 -9.52 15.82
CA ALA A 266 -15.79 -9.28 14.40
C ALA A 266 -15.47 -7.81 14.12
N SER A 267 -14.58 -7.55 13.16
CA SER A 267 -14.27 -6.20 12.68
C SER A 267 -15.45 -5.62 11.89
N ALA A 268 -15.73 -4.35 12.07
CA ALA A 268 -16.86 -3.68 11.45
C ALA A 268 -16.64 -3.39 9.95
#